data_fc76b29c2ba449f0bea198a6c11d5c39
#
_entry.id   fc76b29c2ba449f0bea198a6c11d5c39
#
_cell.length_a   1.000
_cell.length_b   1.000
_cell.length_c   1.000
_cell.angle_alpha   90.00
_cell.angle_beta   90.00
_cell.angle_gamma   90.00
#
_symmetry.space_group_name_H-M   'P 1'
#
loop_
_entity.id
_entity.type
_entity.pdbx_description
1 polymer ?
#
loop_
_entity_poly.entity_id
_entity_poly.type
_entity_poly.pdbx_seq_one_letter_code
_entity_poly.pdbx_strand_id
1 'polypeptide(L)'
;MNPQDSALQVRGLTKRFDRLAVDALDLTVRTGEFYALVGPNGAGKTTTLRMVAGLLRPDAGSVAVFGIDALSDPVAAKQMMAWVSDEPMIYDKLTPLEYLEFVAGLWGIDPATSEPAAHRLLASLGLEPHQHERCEGFSKGMRQKVALAGALVHDPRLIILDEPLTGLDAVSARHVKGLLGDRVRSGCTVIMTTHILEVAERMADRIGVIAAGRLVAEGTLAELRQENGHHDTSLEDLFIALVNVEAAAA
;
A
#
# COMPACT_ATOMS: atom_id res chain seq x y z
N MET A 1 3.58 -10.43 -21.34
CA MET A 1 2.46 -10.05 -20.44
C MET A 1 1.72 -8.90 -21.10
N ASN A 2 0.41 -9.00 -21.24
CA ASN A 2 -0.37 -7.94 -21.87
C ASN A 2 -0.36 -6.71 -20.92
N PRO A 3 -0.16 -5.46 -21.39
CA PRO A 3 -0.23 -4.26 -20.53
C PRO A 3 -1.53 -4.12 -19.75
N GLN A 4 -2.59 -4.81 -20.18
CA GLN A 4 -3.90 -4.82 -19.53
C GLN A 4 -3.97 -5.74 -18.30
N ASP A 5 -2.97 -6.63 -18.09
CA ASP A 5 -2.95 -7.57 -16.97
C ASP A 5 -2.20 -7.01 -15.74
N SER A 6 -1.62 -5.81 -15.84
CA SER A 6 -0.89 -5.17 -14.74
C SER A 6 -1.61 -3.96 -14.19
N ALA A 7 -1.78 -3.92 -12.87
CA ALA A 7 -2.29 -2.75 -12.16
C ALA A 7 -1.21 -1.67 -12.00
N LEU A 8 0.05 -2.09 -11.84
CA LEU A 8 1.20 -1.18 -11.73
C LEU A 8 2.37 -1.73 -12.54
N GLN A 9 3.00 -0.86 -13.30
CA GLN A 9 4.32 -1.09 -13.93
C GLN A 9 5.26 0.04 -13.56
N VAL A 10 6.41 -0.31 -13.04
CA VAL A 10 7.52 0.61 -12.71
C VAL A 10 8.73 0.14 -13.52
N ARG A 11 9.43 1.06 -14.20
CA ARG A 11 10.61 0.76 -15.00
C ARG A 11 11.74 1.75 -14.73
N GLY A 12 12.89 1.22 -14.31
CA GLY A 12 14.09 1.99 -14.06
C GLY A 12 13.91 3.12 -13.05
N LEU A 13 12.97 2.97 -12.11
CA LEU A 13 12.61 4.05 -11.19
C LEU A 13 13.79 4.40 -10.29
N THR A 14 14.18 5.68 -10.32
CA THR A 14 15.37 6.15 -9.60
C THR A 14 15.06 7.40 -8.80
N LYS A 15 15.56 7.44 -7.56
CA LYS A 15 15.51 8.61 -6.70
C LYS A 15 16.78 8.79 -5.90
N ARG A 16 17.36 9.97 -6.01
CA ARG A 16 18.51 10.41 -5.22
C ARG A 16 18.11 11.59 -4.35
N PHE A 17 18.48 11.51 -3.11
CA PHE A 17 18.57 12.63 -2.18
C PHE A 17 20.08 12.92 -1.95
N ASP A 18 20.53 13.07 -0.71
CA ASP A 18 21.96 13.09 -0.40
C ASP A 18 22.63 11.76 -0.76
N ARG A 19 21.86 10.68 -0.71
CA ARG A 19 22.23 9.33 -1.15
C ARG A 19 21.22 8.76 -2.15
N LEU A 20 21.60 7.74 -2.88
CA LEU A 20 20.71 6.99 -3.75
C LEU A 20 19.71 6.22 -2.87
N ALA A 21 18.43 6.55 -2.98
CA ALA A 21 17.37 5.95 -2.17
C ALA A 21 16.59 4.86 -2.91
N VAL A 22 16.46 5.00 -4.24
CA VAL A 22 15.90 4.00 -5.16
C VAL A 22 16.79 3.99 -6.39
N ASP A 23 17.22 2.80 -6.82
CA ASP A 23 18.22 2.60 -7.86
C ASP A 23 17.68 1.71 -8.97
N ALA A 24 17.28 2.32 -10.08
CA ALA A 24 16.80 1.69 -11.31
C ALA A 24 15.80 0.54 -11.04
N LEU A 25 14.86 0.75 -10.11
CA LEU A 25 13.93 -0.27 -9.65
C LEU A 25 12.90 -0.58 -10.72
N ASP A 26 12.78 -1.87 -11.05
CA ASP A 26 11.71 -2.44 -11.86
C ASP A 26 10.75 -3.20 -10.97
N LEU A 27 9.43 -2.98 -11.15
CA LEU A 27 8.38 -3.63 -10.37
C LEU A 27 7.13 -3.80 -11.23
N THR A 28 6.50 -4.96 -11.15
CA THR A 28 5.21 -5.19 -11.83
C THR A 28 4.22 -5.85 -10.86
N VAL A 29 3.08 -5.19 -10.62
CA VAL A 29 1.99 -5.71 -9.83
C VAL A 29 0.83 -6.07 -10.75
N ARG A 30 0.30 -7.28 -10.61
CA ARG A 30 -0.80 -7.79 -11.43
C ARG A 30 -2.13 -7.24 -10.94
N THR A 31 -3.10 -7.16 -11.84
CA THR A 31 -4.47 -6.78 -11.47
C THR A 31 -5.07 -7.82 -10.52
N GLY A 32 -5.70 -7.36 -9.44
CA GLY A 32 -6.42 -8.22 -8.50
C GLY A 32 -5.53 -9.01 -7.55
N GLU A 33 -4.21 -8.71 -7.45
CA GLU A 33 -3.36 -9.38 -6.47
C GLU A 33 -3.13 -8.53 -5.22
N PHE A 34 -2.83 -9.20 -4.13
CA PHE A 34 -2.25 -8.60 -2.93
C PHE A 34 -0.73 -8.70 -3.01
N TYR A 35 -0.06 -7.57 -3.18
CA TYR A 35 1.39 -7.49 -3.29
C TYR A 35 2.00 -6.90 -2.02
N ALA A 36 2.95 -7.62 -1.39
CA ALA A 36 3.71 -7.10 -0.26
C ALA A 36 5.12 -6.68 -0.71
N LEU A 37 5.49 -5.43 -0.43
CA LEU A 37 6.85 -4.93 -0.61
C LEU A 37 7.55 -4.92 0.75
N VAL A 38 8.44 -5.87 0.99
CA VAL A 38 9.18 -6.02 2.25
C VAL A 38 10.62 -5.58 2.10
N GLY A 39 11.24 -5.16 3.20
CA GLY A 39 12.64 -4.70 3.18
C GLY A 39 13.01 -4.05 4.51
N PRO A 40 14.30 -3.89 4.82
CA PRO A 40 14.74 -3.22 6.04
C PRO A 40 14.37 -1.73 6.03
N ASN A 41 14.50 -1.09 7.19
CA ASN A 41 14.33 0.36 7.27
C ASN A 41 15.37 1.08 6.40
N GLY A 42 14.91 2.08 5.64
CA GLY A 42 15.77 2.81 4.71
C GLY A 42 16.06 2.10 3.39
N ALA A 43 15.47 0.93 3.12
CA ALA A 43 15.63 0.20 1.85
C ALA A 43 15.02 0.88 0.63
N GLY A 44 14.18 1.92 0.81
CA GLY A 44 13.54 2.65 -0.30
C GLY A 44 12.05 2.36 -0.48
N LYS A 45 11.40 1.53 0.37
CA LYS A 45 9.98 1.15 0.27
C LYS A 45 9.04 2.36 0.17
N THR A 46 9.02 3.19 1.20
CA THR A 46 8.20 4.42 1.26
C THR A 46 8.50 5.37 0.12
N THR A 47 9.78 5.54 -0.24
CA THR A 47 10.22 6.40 -1.34
C THR A 47 9.65 5.88 -2.67
N THR A 48 9.73 4.58 -2.91
CA THR A 48 9.16 3.94 -4.10
C THR A 48 7.66 4.15 -4.18
N LEU A 49 6.93 3.85 -3.09
CA LEU A 49 5.47 4.00 -3.08
C LEU A 49 5.03 5.46 -3.21
N ARG A 50 5.76 6.43 -2.63
CA ARG A 50 5.48 7.86 -2.82
C ARG A 50 5.66 8.31 -4.26
N MET A 51 6.64 7.76 -4.99
CA MET A 51 6.79 8.03 -6.43
C MET A 51 5.65 7.41 -7.22
N VAL A 52 5.25 6.19 -6.91
CA VAL A 52 4.09 5.52 -7.53
C VAL A 52 2.80 6.30 -7.30
N ALA A 53 2.56 6.78 -6.08
CA ALA A 53 1.38 7.59 -5.74
C ALA A 53 1.43 9.04 -6.30
N GLY A 54 2.51 9.41 -7.00
CA GLY A 54 2.68 10.76 -7.54
C GLY A 54 2.82 11.84 -6.46
N LEU A 55 3.33 11.46 -5.27
CA LEU A 55 3.63 12.36 -4.15
C LEU A 55 5.09 12.80 -4.15
N LEU A 56 5.94 12.10 -4.89
CA LEU A 56 7.35 12.39 -5.07
C LEU A 56 7.71 12.19 -6.54
N ARG A 57 8.36 13.18 -7.15
CA ARG A 57 8.82 13.06 -8.53
C ARG A 57 10.08 12.21 -8.59
N PRO A 58 10.13 11.15 -9.42
CA PRO A 58 11.37 10.41 -9.69
C PRO A 58 12.37 11.26 -10.45
N ASP A 59 13.66 10.92 -10.32
CA ASP A 59 14.73 11.54 -11.09
C ASP A 59 14.92 10.84 -12.44
N ALA A 60 14.57 9.55 -12.54
CA ALA A 60 14.52 8.77 -13.78
C ALA A 60 13.51 7.63 -13.66
N GLY A 61 13.18 7.03 -14.80
CA GLY A 61 12.26 5.91 -14.92
C GLY A 61 10.83 6.33 -15.23
N SER A 62 9.93 5.35 -15.23
CA SER A 62 8.51 5.54 -15.53
C SER A 62 7.61 4.76 -14.57
N VAL A 63 6.38 5.25 -14.41
CA VAL A 63 5.32 4.62 -13.61
C VAL A 63 4.05 4.59 -14.45
N ALA A 64 3.48 3.42 -14.66
CA ALA A 64 2.17 3.26 -15.31
C ALA A 64 1.20 2.54 -14.38
N VAL A 65 0.01 3.12 -14.19
CA VAL A 65 -1.09 2.59 -13.38
C VAL A 65 -2.24 2.23 -14.30
N PHE A 66 -2.58 0.94 -14.39
CA PHE A 66 -3.53 0.40 -15.38
C PHE A 66 -3.26 0.90 -16.80
N GLY A 67 -1.98 1.01 -17.18
CA GLY A 67 -1.56 1.50 -18.48
C GLY A 67 -1.53 3.02 -18.63
N ILE A 68 -1.98 3.79 -17.63
CA ILE A 68 -1.91 5.25 -17.62
C ILE A 68 -0.53 5.67 -17.10
N ASP A 69 0.20 6.45 -17.88
CA ASP A 69 1.48 7.03 -17.43
C ASP A 69 1.24 8.07 -16.33
N ALA A 70 1.64 7.73 -15.10
CA ALA A 70 1.40 8.57 -13.93
C ALA A 70 2.22 9.88 -13.91
N LEU A 71 3.25 9.99 -14.75
CA LEU A 71 4.06 11.21 -14.85
C LEU A 71 3.49 12.20 -15.87
N SER A 72 2.91 11.71 -16.96
CA SER A 72 2.29 12.53 -18.00
C SER A 72 0.82 12.84 -17.74
N ASP A 73 0.06 11.92 -17.14
CA ASP A 73 -1.34 12.09 -16.73
C ASP A 73 -1.55 11.70 -15.26
N PRO A 74 -1.02 12.50 -14.31
CA PRO A 74 -1.12 12.19 -12.88
C PRO A 74 -2.55 12.23 -12.34
N VAL A 75 -3.45 12.99 -12.97
CA VAL A 75 -4.84 13.10 -12.53
C VAL A 75 -5.58 11.81 -12.82
N ALA A 76 -5.52 11.32 -14.06
CA ALA A 76 -6.15 10.05 -14.43
C ALA A 76 -5.57 8.87 -13.64
N ALA A 77 -4.24 8.82 -13.43
CA ALA A 77 -3.62 7.79 -12.62
C ALA A 77 -4.11 7.82 -11.15
N LYS A 78 -4.21 9.02 -10.54
CA LYS A 78 -4.70 9.18 -9.16
C LYS A 78 -6.16 8.80 -8.98
N GLN A 79 -6.99 8.97 -10.00
CA GLN A 79 -8.39 8.53 -9.97
C GLN A 79 -8.53 7.01 -9.80
N MET A 80 -7.51 6.25 -10.22
CA MET A 80 -7.51 4.78 -10.12
C MET A 80 -6.95 4.27 -8.79
N MET A 81 -6.31 5.13 -7.96
CA MET A 81 -5.58 4.67 -6.79
C MET A 81 -5.96 5.41 -5.51
N ALA A 82 -5.75 4.74 -4.38
CA ALA A 82 -5.73 5.34 -3.05
C ALA A 82 -4.34 5.21 -2.42
N TRP A 83 -3.98 6.16 -1.58
CA TRP A 83 -2.77 6.17 -0.79
C TRP A 83 -3.08 6.33 0.70
N VAL A 84 -2.47 5.48 1.53
CA VAL A 84 -2.51 5.61 3.00
C VAL A 84 -1.08 5.54 3.52
N SER A 85 -0.64 6.58 4.22
CA SER A 85 0.69 6.65 4.82
C SER A 85 0.74 5.93 6.17
N ASP A 86 1.96 5.64 6.63
CA ASP A 86 2.27 5.12 7.97
C ASP A 86 1.86 6.07 9.11
N GLU A 87 1.87 7.38 8.83
CA GLU A 87 1.34 8.41 9.70
C GLU A 87 0.06 8.99 9.10
N PRO A 88 -1.12 8.62 9.63
CA PRO A 88 -2.38 9.08 9.08
C PRO A 88 -2.60 10.57 9.35
N MET A 89 -2.74 11.33 8.29
CA MET A 89 -3.05 12.76 8.34
C MET A 89 -4.55 12.94 8.10
N ILE A 90 -5.32 13.11 9.19
CA ILE A 90 -6.75 13.39 9.14
C ILE A 90 -7.05 14.73 9.81
N TYR A 91 -8.21 15.30 9.54
CA TYR A 91 -8.66 16.53 10.18
C TYR A 91 -9.24 16.23 11.56
N ASP A 92 -8.48 16.49 12.61
CA ASP A 92 -8.80 16.15 14.00
C ASP A 92 -10.12 16.72 14.51
N LYS A 93 -10.55 17.86 13.99
CA LYS A 93 -11.79 18.53 14.40
C LYS A 93 -13.04 17.96 13.75
N LEU A 94 -12.87 17.11 12.73
CA LEU A 94 -13.98 16.40 12.09
C LEU A 94 -14.26 15.10 12.80
N THR A 95 -15.51 14.66 12.72
CA THR A 95 -15.91 13.27 13.03
C THR A 95 -15.53 12.36 11.86
N PRO A 96 -15.45 11.03 12.02
CA PRO A 96 -15.25 10.11 10.92
C PRO A 96 -16.20 10.31 9.73
N LEU A 97 -17.50 10.50 9.99
CA LEU A 97 -18.48 10.74 8.93
C LEU A 97 -18.21 12.04 8.19
N GLU A 98 -18.02 13.16 8.92
CA GLU A 98 -17.69 14.45 8.31
C GLU A 98 -16.39 14.38 7.50
N TYR A 99 -15.38 13.63 7.98
CA TYR A 99 -14.13 13.44 7.25
C TYR A 99 -14.37 12.65 5.94
N LEU A 100 -15.13 11.56 5.97
CA LEU A 100 -15.43 10.78 4.78
C LEU A 100 -16.28 11.59 3.77
N GLU A 101 -17.27 12.35 4.25
CA GLU A 101 -18.08 13.25 3.42
C GLU A 101 -17.19 14.32 2.76
N PHE A 102 -16.30 14.94 3.53
CA PHE A 102 -15.34 15.90 3.02
C PHE A 102 -14.46 15.31 1.92
N VAL A 103 -13.88 14.13 2.15
CA VAL A 103 -13.04 13.45 1.15
C VAL A 103 -13.84 13.05 -0.08
N ALA A 104 -15.06 12.52 0.09
CA ALA A 104 -15.96 12.19 -1.02
C ALA A 104 -16.28 13.44 -1.87
N GLY A 105 -16.50 14.58 -1.22
CA GLY A 105 -16.71 15.87 -1.89
C GLY A 105 -15.52 16.31 -2.73
N LEU A 106 -14.27 16.06 -2.27
CA LEU A 106 -13.06 16.34 -3.07
C LEU A 106 -12.99 15.48 -4.35
N TRP A 107 -13.55 14.27 -4.31
CA TRP A 107 -13.70 13.40 -5.48
C TRP A 107 -14.92 13.69 -6.33
N GLY A 108 -15.77 14.65 -5.94
CA GLY A 108 -17.00 14.99 -6.65
C GLY A 108 -18.10 13.92 -6.53
N ILE A 109 -18.05 13.10 -5.48
CA ILE A 109 -19.04 12.05 -5.25
C ILE A 109 -20.26 12.67 -4.57
N ASP A 110 -21.44 12.37 -5.12
CA ASP A 110 -22.72 12.84 -4.58
C ASP A 110 -22.94 12.29 -3.14
N PRO A 111 -23.42 13.14 -2.19
CA PRO A 111 -23.70 12.72 -0.82
C PRO A 111 -24.63 11.51 -0.71
N ALA A 112 -25.64 11.39 -1.55
CA ALA A 112 -26.57 10.26 -1.55
C ALA A 112 -25.85 8.92 -1.87
N THR A 113 -24.71 8.97 -2.58
CA THR A 113 -23.88 7.80 -2.87
C THR A 113 -22.81 7.58 -1.79
N SER A 114 -22.17 8.66 -1.31
CA SER A 114 -21.05 8.57 -0.38
C SER A 114 -21.47 8.26 1.05
N GLU A 115 -22.61 8.76 1.53
CA GLU A 115 -23.05 8.53 2.90
C GLU A 115 -23.27 7.04 3.24
N PRO A 116 -24.03 6.25 2.44
CA PRO A 116 -24.15 4.82 2.69
C PRO A 116 -22.82 4.06 2.60
N ALA A 117 -21.91 4.51 1.72
CA ALA A 117 -20.58 3.93 1.59
C ALA A 117 -19.71 4.23 2.83
N ALA A 118 -19.77 5.47 3.34
CA ALA A 118 -19.08 5.89 4.55
C ALA A 118 -19.50 5.04 5.76
N HIS A 119 -20.79 4.87 5.98
CA HIS A 119 -21.31 4.02 7.06
C HIS A 119 -20.80 2.58 6.95
N ARG A 120 -20.85 1.97 5.76
CA ARG A 120 -20.32 0.61 5.54
C ARG A 120 -18.83 0.50 5.82
N LEU A 121 -18.03 1.48 5.36
CA LEU A 121 -16.58 1.51 5.60
C LEU A 121 -16.27 1.63 7.10
N LEU A 122 -16.94 2.53 7.80
CA LEU A 122 -16.74 2.71 9.25
C LEU A 122 -17.14 1.46 10.02
N ALA A 123 -18.26 0.82 9.68
CA ALA A 123 -18.70 -0.42 10.30
C ALA A 123 -17.68 -1.56 10.08
N SER A 124 -17.18 -1.74 8.86
CA SER A 124 -16.18 -2.77 8.52
C SER A 124 -14.86 -2.59 9.28
N LEU A 125 -14.53 -1.37 9.65
CA LEU A 125 -13.34 -1.02 10.44
C LEU A 125 -13.59 -0.96 11.94
N GLY A 126 -14.83 -1.27 12.41
CA GLY A 126 -15.21 -1.21 13.82
C GLY A 126 -15.19 0.21 14.38
N LEU A 127 -15.51 1.22 13.56
CA LEU A 127 -15.60 2.63 13.93
C LEU A 127 -17.04 3.14 14.03
N GLU A 128 -18.04 2.29 13.76
CA GLU A 128 -19.45 2.66 13.83
C GLU A 128 -19.84 3.32 15.18
N PRO A 129 -19.40 2.81 16.37
CA PRO A 129 -19.73 3.44 17.65
C PRO A 129 -19.16 4.84 17.82
N HIS A 130 -18.10 5.17 17.08
CA HIS A 130 -17.33 6.42 17.19
C HIS A 130 -17.55 7.38 16.00
N GLN A 131 -18.47 7.06 15.09
CA GLN A 131 -18.65 7.79 13.83
C GLN A 131 -19.04 9.26 13.97
N HIS A 132 -19.59 9.64 15.13
CA HIS A 132 -20.00 11.00 15.47
C HIS A 132 -19.09 11.67 16.51
N GLU A 133 -18.00 11.02 16.95
CA GLU A 133 -17.03 11.59 17.87
C GLU A 133 -15.91 12.28 17.07
N ARG A 134 -15.36 13.38 17.60
CA ARG A 134 -14.25 14.08 16.94
C ARG A 134 -12.98 13.24 16.98
N CYS A 135 -12.25 13.23 15.86
CA CYS A 135 -11.03 12.45 15.72
C CYS A 135 -9.87 12.92 16.62
N GLU A 136 -9.96 14.11 17.23
CA GLU A 136 -8.90 14.62 18.12
C GLU A 136 -8.61 13.73 19.33
N GLY A 137 -9.63 12.99 19.81
CA GLY A 137 -9.50 12.03 20.92
C GLY A 137 -9.09 10.61 20.49
N PHE A 138 -8.89 10.35 19.20
CA PHE A 138 -8.69 9.01 18.69
C PHE A 138 -7.25 8.53 18.92
N SER A 139 -7.13 7.23 19.22
CA SER A 139 -5.84 6.54 19.22
C SER A 139 -5.22 6.55 17.82
N LYS A 140 -3.90 6.30 17.72
CA LYS A 140 -3.23 6.17 16.42
C LYS A 140 -3.94 5.15 15.52
N GLY A 141 -4.34 4.00 16.08
CA GLY A 141 -5.04 2.95 15.33
C GLY A 141 -6.42 3.36 14.84
N MET A 142 -7.19 4.12 15.62
CA MET A 142 -8.48 4.66 15.16
C MET A 142 -8.27 5.68 14.04
N ARG A 143 -7.27 6.56 14.14
CA ARG A 143 -6.92 7.54 13.10
C ARG A 143 -6.49 6.84 11.81
N GLN A 144 -5.70 5.76 11.90
CA GLN A 144 -5.31 4.94 10.76
C GLN A 144 -6.52 4.34 10.06
N LYS A 145 -7.49 3.83 10.81
CA LYS A 145 -8.74 3.28 10.27
C LYS A 145 -9.60 4.35 9.59
N VAL A 146 -9.70 5.56 10.16
CA VAL A 146 -10.41 6.69 9.54
C VAL A 146 -9.73 7.10 8.24
N ALA A 147 -8.39 7.23 8.22
CA ALA A 147 -7.64 7.54 7.01
C ALA A 147 -7.83 6.49 5.91
N LEU A 148 -7.81 5.21 6.29
CA LEU A 148 -8.10 4.11 5.36
C LEU A 148 -9.53 4.19 4.81
N ALA A 149 -10.53 4.45 5.65
CA ALA A 149 -11.91 4.62 5.21
C ALA A 149 -12.04 5.77 4.21
N GLY A 150 -11.43 6.93 4.50
CA GLY A 150 -11.40 8.07 3.59
C GLY A 150 -10.71 7.77 2.27
N ALA A 151 -9.59 7.03 2.30
CA ALA A 151 -8.90 6.62 1.09
C ALA A 151 -9.72 5.66 0.21
N LEU A 152 -10.68 4.94 0.79
CA LEU A 152 -11.52 3.97 0.08
C LEU A 152 -12.87 4.52 -0.39
N VAL A 153 -13.23 5.75 -0.02
CA VAL A 153 -14.57 6.30 -0.28
C VAL A 153 -14.88 6.45 -1.78
N HIS A 154 -13.85 6.68 -2.62
CA HIS A 154 -13.98 6.81 -4.07
C HIS A 154 -13.83 5.49 -4.84
N ASP A 155 -13.84 4.36 -4.15
CA ASP A 155 -13.76 2.99 -4.69
C ASP A 155 -12.56 2.76 -5.64
N PRO A 156 -11.32 2.95 -5.17
CA PRO A 156 -10.13 2.83 -6.00
C PRO A 156 -9.90 1.40 -6.49
N ARG A 157 -9.29 1.27 -7.68
CA ARG A 157 -8.89 -0.03 -8.24
C ARG A 157 -7.53 -0.51 -7.72
N LEU A 158 -6.68 0.42 -7.24
CA LEU A 158 -5.37 0.16 -6.64
C LEU A 158 -5.30 0.83 -5.28
N ILE A 159 -5.00 0.08 -4.23
CA ILE A 159 -4.80 0.58 -2.88
C ILE A 159 -3.33 0.46 -2.53
N ILE A 160 -2.69 1.58 -2.19
CA ILE A 160 -1.28 1.67 -1.82
C ILE A 160 -1.19 2.02 -0.33
N LEU A 161 -0.55 1.16 0.45
CA LEU A 161 -0.49 1.27 1.90
C LEU A 161 0.96 1.24 2.39
N ASP A 162 1.36 2.25 3.13
CA ASP A 162 2.68 2.29 3.75
C ASP A 162 2.53 1.92 5.23
N GLU A 163 3.03 0.72 5.61
CA GLU A 163 3.02 0.18 6.98
C GLU A 163 1.65 0.24 7.69
N PRO A 164 0.53 -0.15 7.06
CA PRO A 164 -0.83 0.14 7.53
C PRO A 164 -1.22 -0.56 8.84
N LEU A 165 -0.46 -1.55 9.28
CA LEU A 165 -0.76 -2.34 10.48
C LEU A 165 0.13 -1.96 11.67
N THR A 166 1.10 -1.07 11.47
CA THR A 166 2.04 -0.65 12.51
C THR A 166 1.33 0.13 13.62
N GLY A 167 1.47 -0.36 14.86
CA GLY A 167 0.85 0.27 16.04
C GLY A 167 -0.64 -0.01 16.21
N LEU A 168 -1.21 -0.93 15.43
CA LEU A 168 -2.57 -1.42 15.64
C LEU A 168 -2.59 -2.53 16.71
N ASP A 169 -3.63 -2.53 17.55
CA ASP A 169 -3.97 -3.70 18.35
C ASP A 169 -4.48 -4.85 17.47
N ALA A 170 -4.53 -6.07 18.05
CA ALA A 170 -4.91 -7.27 17.30
C ALA A 170 -6.32 -7.21 16.68
N VAL A 171 -7.27 -6.53 17.34
CA VAL A 171 -8.65 -6.39 16.86
C VAL A 171 -8.68 -5.42 15.67
N SER A 172 -8.05 -4.26 15.81
CA SER A 172 -7.92 -3.26 14.74
C SER A 172 -7.18 -3.82 13.52
N ALA A 173 -6.07 -4.54 13.73
CA ALA A 173 -5.35 -5.21 12.65
C ALA A 173 -6.21 -6.25 11.92
N ARG A 174 -7.08 -6.99 12.67
CA ARG A 174 -8.01 -7.96 12.08
C ARG A 174 -9.03 -7.27 11.16
N HIS A 175 -9.61 -6.14 11.59
CA HIS A 175 -10.57 -5.37 10.78
C HIS A 175 -9.92 -4.88 9.48
N VAL A 176 -8.72 -4.30 9.56
CA VAL A 176 -7.98 -3.82 8.38
C VAL A 176 -7.66 -4.97 7.44
N LYS A 177 -7.12 -6.08 7.95
CA LYS A 177 -6.82 -7.27 7.13
C LYS A 177 -8.06 -7.84 6.46
N GLY A 178 -9.18 -7.92 7.18
CA GLY A 178 -10.47 -8.37 6.64
C GLY A 178 -10.93 -7.49 5.48
N LEU A 179 -10.96 -6.18 5.67
CA LEU A 179 -11.36 -5.21 4.65
C LEU A 179 -10.48 -5.30 3.40
N LEU A 180 -9.14 -5.36 3.56
CA LEU A 180 -8.22 -5.46 2.42
C LEU A 180 -8.39 -6.78 1.66
N GLY A 181 -8.57 -7.90 2.37
CA GLY A 181 -8.86 -9.19 1.76
C GLY A 181 -10.18 -9.20 0.98
N ASP A 182 -11.24 -8.53 1.50
CA ASP A 182 -12.51 -8.37 0.77
C ASP A 182 -12.33 -7.55 -0.50
N ARG A 183 -11.53 -6.48 -0.44
CA ARG A 183 -11.22 -5.65 -1.60
C ARG A 183 -10.50 -6.44 -2.70
N VAL A 184 -9.51 -7.27 -2.34
CA VAL A 184 -8.79 -8.12 -3.32
C VAL A 184 -9.76 -9.16 -3.92
N ARG A 185 -10.59 -9.81 -3.10
CA ARG A 185 -11.61 -10.76 -3.60
C ARG A 185 -12.62 -10.11 -4.55
N SER A 186 -12.86 -8.81 -4.43
CA SER A 186 -13.71 -8.05 -5.36
C SER A 186 -12.97 -7.54 -6.61
N GLY A 187 -11.69 -7.90 -6.79
CA GLY A 187 -10.88 -7.54 -7.97
C GLY A 187 -10.03 -6.29 -7.83
N CYS A 188 -10.01 -5.66 -6.63
CA CYS A 188 -9.11 -4.56 -6.35
C CYS A 188 -7.66 -5.08 -6.19
N THR A 189 -6.68 -4.28 -6.56
CA THR A 189 -5.26 -4.58 -6.33
C THR A 189 -4.79 -3.88 -5.07
N VAL A 190 -4.00 -4.55 -4.24
CA VAL A 190 -3.43 -3.98 -3.02
C VAL A 190 -1.91 -4.08 -3.06
N ILE A 191 -1.23 -2.97 -2.81
CA ILE A 191 0.22 -2.93 -2.55
C ILE A 191 0.41 -2.45 -1.12
N MET A 192 1.15 -3.23 -0.34
CA MET A 192 1.43 -2.90 1.06
C MET A 192 2.91 -3.00 1.34
N THR A 193 3.50 -1.96 1.95
CA THR A 193 4.79 -2.15 2.62
C THR A 193 4.57 -2.71 4.01
N THR A 194 5.46 -3.56 4.45
CA THR A 194 5.50 -4.01 5.84
C THR A 194 6.90 -4.51 6.22
N HIS A 195 7.24 -4.34 7.49
CA HIS A 195 8.38 -5.00 8.12
C HIS A 195 7.93 -6.23 8.93
N ILE A 196 6.61 -6.48 9.03
CA ILE A 196 6.05 -7.64 9.72
C ILE A 196 5.91 -8.79 8.70
N LEU A 197 6.95 -9.61 8.58
CA LEU A 197 7.04 -10.64 7.55
C LEU A 197 5.93 -11.69 7.64
N GLU A 198 5.46 -12.02 8.85
CA GLU A 198 4.31 -12.90 9.05
C GLU A 198 3.01 -12.38 8.39
N VAL A 199 2.83 -11.06 8.34
CA VAL A 199 1.69 -10.46 7.66
C VAL A 199 1.82 -10.61 6.15
N ALA A 200 3.01 -10.36 5.59
CA ALA A 200 3.28 -10.55 4.16
C ALA A 200 3.07 -12.03 3.78
N GLU A 201 3.60 -12.97 4.56
CA GLU A 201 3.46 -14.41 4.34
C GLU A 201 2.00 -14.88 4.29
N ARG A 202 1.13 -14.30 5.14
CA ARG A 202 -0.28 -14.72 5.26
C ARG A 202 -1.23 -14.03 4.28
N MET A 203 -0.89 -12.83 3.81
CA MET A 203 -1.82 -12.00 3.03
C MET A 203 -1.43 -11.83 1.58
N ALA A 204 -0.12 -11.90 1.26
CA ALA A 204 0.35 -11.58 -0.06
C ALA A 204 0.27 -12.77 -1.02
N ASP A 205 -0.24 -12.52 -2.23
CA ASP A 205 -0.14 -13.45 -3.35
C ASP A 205 1.30 -13.48 -3.89
N ARG A 206 1.95 -12.29 -3.94
CA ARG A 206 3.35 -12.13 -4.31
C ARG A 206 4.06 -11.14 -3.38
N ILE A 207 5.35 -11.38 -3.20
CA ILE A 207 6.22 -10.62 -2.30
C ILE A 207 7.40 -10.10 -3.13
N GLY A 208 7.68 -8.81 -3.01
CA GLY A 208 8.91 -8.20 -3.48
C GLY A 208 9.81 -7.87 -2.29
N VAL A 209 11.07 -8.27 -2.35
CA VAL A 209 12.08 -7.91 -1.36
C VAL A 209 12.93 -6.78 -1.90
N ILE A 210 12.94 -5.65 -1.18
CA ILE A 210 13.76 -4.49 -1.54
C ILE A 210 14.91 -4.32 -0.55
N ALA A 211 16.12 -4.14 -1.05
CA ALA A 211 17.31 -3.82 -0.29
C ALA A 211 18.16 -2.79 -1.05
N ALA A 212 18.77 -1.86 -0.33
CA ALA A 212 19.63 -0.81 -0.90
C ALA A 212 19.02 -0.07 -2.11
N GLY A 213 17.70 0.13 -2.14
CA GLY A 213 17.00 0.80 -3.23
C GLY A 213 16.68 -0.06 -4.45
N ARG A 214 16.99 -1.36 -4.43
CA ARG A 214 16.79 -2.31 -5.52
C ARG A 214 15.84 -3.43 -5.14
N LEU A 215 15.08 -3.94 -6.11
CA LEU A 215 14.29 -5.16 -5.93
C LEU A 215 15.25 -6.35 -6.08
N VAL A 216 15.49 -7.08 -4.98
CA VAL A 216 16.48 -8.18 -4.93
C VAL A 216 15.84 -9.56 -5.12
N ALA A 217 14.55 -9.70 -4.84
CA ALA A 217 13.79 -10.92 -5.11
C ALA A 217 12.32 -10.58 -5.29
N GLU A 218 11.60 -11.34 -6.12
CA GLU A 218 10.17 -11.16 -6.36
C GLU A 218 9.51 -12.48 -6.75
N GLY A 219 8.42 -12.85 -6.11
CA GLY A 219 7.67 -14.06 -6.43
C GLY A 219 6.60 -14.39 -5.42
N THR A 220 5.88 -15.48 -5.62
CA THR A 220 5.09 -16.12 -4.57
C THR A 220 6.02 -16.65 -3.48
N LEU A 221 5.52 -16.88 -2.29
CA LEU A 221 6.33 -17.46 -1.21
C LEU A 221 6.97 -18.80 -1.62
N ALA A 222 6.25 -19.61 -2.40
CA ALA A 222 6.74 -20.89 -2.90
C ALA A 222 7.91 -20.72 -3.90
N GLU A 223 7.81 -19.77 -4.84
CA GLU A 223 8.87 -19.44 -5.78
C GLU A 223 10.11 -18.92 -5.05
N LEU A 224 9.95 -17.99 -4.12
CA LEU A 224 11.05 -17.44 -3.31
C LEU A 224 11.78 -18.52 -2.50
N ARG A 225 11.04 -19.49 -1.94
CA ARG A 225 11.62 -20.65 -1.24
C ARG A 225 12.40 -21.57 -2.18
N GLN A 226 11.86 -21.84 -3.36
CA GLN A 226 12.48 -22.73 -4.34
C GLN A 226 13.78 -22.15 -4.91
N GLU A 227 13.79 -20.87 -5.30
CA GLU A 227 14.96 -20.19 -5.86
C GLU A 227 16.12 -20.10 -4.89
N ASN A 228 15.84 -20.06 -3.58
CA ASN A 228 16.88 -19.97 -2.55
C ASN A 228 17.25 -21.34 -1.92
N GLY A 229 16.73 -22.46 -2.46
CA GLY A 229 17.06 -23.80 -2.00
C GLY A 229 16.51 -24.18 -0.61
N HIS A 230 15.50 -23.46 -0.14
CA HIS A 230 14.93 -23.58 1.22
C HIS A 230 13.46 -23.96 1.19
N HIS A 231 13.13 -25.25 1.07
CA HIS A 231 11.75 -25.70 0.88
C HIS A 231 10.81 -25.51 2.10
N ASP A 232 11.33 -25.47 3.33
CA ASP A 232 10.55 -25.35 4.58
C ASP A 232 10.92 -24.12 5.44
N THR A 233 11.60 -23.14 4.87
CA THR A 233 12.10 -21.97 5.61
C THR A 233 11.02 -20.90 5.74
N SER A 234 11.00 -20.19 6.86
CA SER A 234 10.12 -19.02 7.04
C SER A 234 10.49 -17.89 6.06
N LEU A 235 9.54 -16.98 5.79
CA LEU A 235 9.85 -15.76 5.03
C LEU A 235 10.94 -14.92 5.74
N GLU A 236 11.03 -15.00 7.06
CA GLU A 236 12.02 -14.27 7.86
C GLU A 236 13.44 -14.76 7.58
N ASP A 237 13.67 -16.07 7.56
CA ASP A 237 15.00 -16.64 7.26
C ASP A 237 15.42 -16.32 5.81
N LEU A 238 14.49 -16.44 4.86
CA LEU A 238 14.70 -16.06 3.46
C LEU A 238 15.07 -14.57 3.34
N PHE A 239 14.32 -13.71 4.01
CA PHE A 239 14.55 -12.28 4.01
C PHE A 239 15.94 -11.93 4.55
N ILE A 240 16.35 -12.53 5.67
CA ILE A 240 17.69 -12.33 6.25
C ILE A 240 18.79 -12.76 5.27
N ALA A 241 18.62 -13.90 4.59
CA ALA A 241 19.58 -14.40 3.62
C ALA A 241 19.72 -13.43 2.43
N LEU A 242 18.60 -12.97 1.84
CA LEU A 242 18.59 -12.07 0.68
C LEU A 242 19.19 -10.69 1.00
N VAL A 243 18.84 -10.12 2.15
CA VAL A 243 19.33 -8.80 2.57
C VAL A 243 20.83 -8.83 2.89
N ASN A 244 21.33 -9.91 3.50
CA ASN A 244 22.75 -10.06 3.82
C ASN A 244 23.63 -10.22 2.56
N VAL A 245 23.13 -10.90 1.53
CA VAL A 245 23.84 -11.03 0.24
C VAL A 245 24.03 -9.66 -0.41
N GLU A 246 22.97 -8.84 -0.44
CA GLU A 246 23.04 -7.50 -1.03
C GLU A 246 23.93 -6.54 -0.20
N ALA A 247 23.89 -6.64 1.14
CA ALA A 247 24.75 -5.84 2.02
C ALA A 247 26.25 -6.18 1.85
N ALA A 248 26.57 -7.41 1.44
CA ALA A 248 27.94 -7.82 1.18
C ALA A 248 28.45 -7.41 -0.24
N ALA A 249 27.50 -7.08 -1.15
CA ALA A 249 27.79 -6.69 -2.53
C ALA A 249 27.85 -5.16 -2.74
N ALA A 250 27.40 -4.38 -1.75
CA ALA A 250 27.35 -2.90 -1.78
C ALA A 250 28.55 -2.27 -1.08
#